data_d26700d1c9e7b05d2c666ce4ca990924
#
_entry.id   d26700d1c9e7b05d2c666ce4ca990924
#
_cell.length_a   1.000
_cell.length_b   1.000
_cell.length_c   1.000
_cell.angle_alpha   90.00
_cell.angle_beta   90.00
_cell.angle_gamma   90.00
#
_symmetry.space_group_name_H-M   'P 1'
#
loop_
_entity.id
_entity.type
_entity.pdbx_description
1 polymer ?
#
loop_
_entity_poly.entity_id
_entity_poly.type
_entity_poly.pdbx_seq_one_letter_code
_entity_poly.pdbx_strand_id
1 'polypeptide(L)'
;IETYDEKDYYNLGTWEGNPLDMFSAIVCGINCSNVTITGEGTIDGCTTHDNWWKNCKIRNTAWRPRLFFINNCSNVTMHGITVQNSPSWTIHPYFSKHLKFIDVKILNPANSHNTDGLDPESCQDVLVLGTYISVGDDCIAIKSGKIYMAQKEKTPTEDMTVRQCCMRDGHGAVTVGSEIAAGVKDVHIRDCMFMNTDRGLRVKTRRGRGKLSVLDDISFENIDMDNVMTPFVVNSFYFCDPDGKTEYVGSRKPLPVDDRTPSIKSLTFKDINAKNCHVAGAYI
;
A
#
# COMPACT_ATOMS: atom_id res chain seq x y z
N ILE A 1 13.75 -9.04 -19.90
CA ILE A 1 12.72 -8.34 -19.06
C ILE A 1 11.85 -7.55 -20.02
N GLU A 2 10.56 -7.87 -20.06
CA GLU A 2 9.59 -7.13 -20.88
C GLU A 2 9.33 -5.75 -20.27
N THR A 3 9.19 -4.76 -21.12
CA THR A 3 8.73 -3.42 -20.76
C THR A 3 7.36 -3.18 -21.36
N TYR A 4 6.54 -2.41 -20.68
CA TYR A 4 5.19 -2.11 -21.10
C TYR A 4 5.10 -0.68 -21.63
N ASP A 5 4.38 -0.50 -22.73
CA ASP A 5 4.10 0.81 -23.29
C ASP A 5 3.02 1.54 -22.48
N GLU A 6 3.02 2.86 -22.53
CA GLU A 6 2.03 3.72 -21.88
C GLU A 6 0.58 3.37 -22.28
N LYS A 7 0.36 2.92 -23.51
CA LYS A 7 -0.95 2.44 -24.02
C LYS A 7 -1.43 1.15 -23.36
N ASP A 8 -0.52 0.36 -22.78
CA ASP A 8 -0.83 -0.93 -22.16
C ASP A 8 -1.02 -0.83 -20.66
N TYR A 9 -0.75 0.33 -20.03
CA TYR A 9 -0.73 0.51 -18.58
C TYR A 9 -2.06 0.16 -17.90
N TYR A 10 -3.15 0.23 -18.61
CA TYR A 10 -4.45 -0.22 -18.14
C TYR A 10 -4.48 -1.65 -17.68
N ASN A 11 -3.80 -2.52 -18.39
CA ASN A 11 -3.75 -3.95 -18.11
C ASN A 11 -2.57 -4.32 -17.23
N LEU A 12 -1.57 -3.47 -17.12
CA LEU A 12 -0.28 -3.81 -16.55
C LEU A 12 0.03 -3.11 -15.24
N GLY A 13 -0.71 -2.05 -14.92
CA GLY A 13 -0.54 -1.28 -13.70
C GLY A 13 0.12 0.07 -13.93
N THR A 14 0.45 0.70 -12.82
CA THR A 14 0.92 2.06 -12.79
C THR A 14 2.10 2.21 -11.83
N TRP A 15 2.91 3.23 -12.00
CA TRP A 15 3.91 3.61 -11.01
C TRP A 15 3.35 4.70 -10.10
N GLU A 16 3.20 4.36 -8.81
CA GLU A 16 2.62 5.28 -7.81
C GLU A 16 1.30 5.92 -8.28
N GLY A 17 0.40 5.11 -8.86
CA GLY A 17 -0.90 5.56 -9.35
C GLY A 17 -0.88 6.42 -10.63
N ASN A 18 0.26 6.51 -11.32
CA ASN A 18 0.38 7.15 -12.62
C ASN A 18 0.60 6.13 -13.73
N PRO A 19 0.05 6.36 -14.93
CA PRO A 19 0.31 5.52 -16.10
C PRO A 19 1.74 5.76 -16.61
N LEU A 20 2.66 4.94 -16.17
CA LEU A 20 4.08 5.06 -16.51
C LEU A 20 4.63 3.68 -16.86
N ASP A 21 5.52 3.63 -17.85
CA ASP A 21 6.19 2.40 -18.24
C ASP A 21 6.96 1.80 -17.06
N MET A 22 6.74 0.53 -16.80
CA MET A 22 7.45 -0.24 -15.82
C MET A 22 7.86 -1.60 -16.38
N PHE A 23 8.94 -2.17 -15.87
CA PHE A 23 9.31 -3.52 -16.22
C PHE A 23 8.26 -4.53 -15.73
N SER A 24 8.08 -5.62 -16.46
CA SER A 24 7.23 -6.73 -16.04
C SER A 24 7.60 -7.25 -14.66
N ALA A 25 6.62 -7.55 -13.85
CA ALA A 25 6.84 -8.22 -12.58
C ALA A 25 7.44 -9.62 -12.79
N ILE A 26 8.18 -10.11 -11.79
CA ILE A 26 8.76 -11.46 -11.84
C ILE A 26 7.65 -12.51 -11.89
N VAL A 27 6.59 -12.31 -11.11
CA VAL A 27 5.36 -13.08 -11.21
C VAL A 27 4.22 -12.15 -11.60
N CYS A 28 3.63 -12.39 -12.77
CA CYS A 28 2.60 -11.54 -13.32
C CYS A 28 1.36 -12.35 -13.69
N GLY A 29 0.19 -11.91 -13.24
CA GLY A 29 -1.11 -12.46 -13.62
C GLY A 29 -2.04 -11.37 -14.12
N ILE A 30 -2.63 -11.53 -15.31
CA ILE A 30 -3.56 -10.57 -15.90
C ILE A 30 -4.82 -11.30 -16.33
N ASN A 31 -5.99 -10.81 -15.91
CA ASN A 31 -7.29 -11.41 -16.24
C ASN A 31 -7.39 -12.89 -15.81
N CYS A 32 -6.72 -13.28 -14.73
CA CYS A 32 -6.71 -14.65 -14.24
C CYS A 32 -7.78 -14.87 -13.18
N SER A 33 -8.24 -16.11 -13.06
CA SER A 33 -9.13 -16.51 -11.97
C SER A 33 -8.76 -17.88 -11.41
N ASN A 34 -9.13 -18.11 -10.14
CA ASN A 34 -8.88 -19.37 -9.44
C ASN A 34 -7.38 -19.74 -9.40
N VAL A 35 -6.54 -18.79 -9.00
CA VAL A 35 -5.09 -18.98 -8.89
C VAL A 35 -4.73 -19.28 -7.45
N THR A 36 -3.97 -20.35 -7.24
CA THR A 36 -3.43 -20.69 -5.92
C THR A 36 -1.91 -20.85 -6.02
N ILE A 37 -1.20 -20.10 -5.16
CA ILE A 37 0.24 -20.21 -4.97
C ILE A 37 0.45 -20.65 -3.53
N THR A 38 0.98 -21.85 -3.35
CA THR A 38 1.12 -22.44 -2.02
C THR A 38 2.41 -23.23 -1.88
N GLY A 39 2.82 -23.47 -0.64
CA GLY A 39 4.01 -24.22 -0.30
C GLY A 39 4.89 -23.51 0.71
N GLU A 40 6.11 -23.97 0.88
CA GLU A 40 7.11 -23.39 1.80
C GLU A 40 8.30 -22.75 1.05
N GLY A 41 8.17 -22.63 -0.27
CA GLY A 41 9.22 -22.09 -1.14
C GLY A 41 9.38 -20.58 -1.03
N THR A 42 10.43 -20.08 -1.67
CA THR A 42 10.76 -18.66 -1.70
C THR A 42 10.79 -18.13 -3.14
N ILE A 43 10.15 -16.99 -3.35
CA ILE A 43 10.31 -16.19 -4.57
C ILE A 43 11.21 -15.00 -4.20
N ASP A 44 12.40 -14.97 -4.81
CA ASP A 44 13.43 -13.97 -4.52
C ASP A 44 13.67 -13.07 -5.73
N GLY A 45 13.49 -11.77 -5.54
CA GLY A 45 13.76 -10.76 -6.58
C GLY A 45 15.24 -10.51 -6.82
N CYS A 46 16.12 -11.07 -5.99
CA CYS A 46 17.56 -10.92 -6.07
C CYS A 46 18.01 -9.45 -6.17
N THR A 47 17.26 -8.54 -5.57
CA THR A 47 17.55 -7.12 -5.61
C THR A 47 18.59 -6.74 -4.56
N THR A 48 19.50 -5.88 -4.95
CA THR A 48 20.55 -5.36 -4.09
C THR A 48 20.77 -3.87 -4.33
N HIS A 49 21.62 -3.24 -3.51
CA HIS A 49 22.05 -1.85 -3.71
C HIS A 49 22.98 -1.66 -4.92
N ASP A 50 23.44 -2.73 -5.54
CA ASP A 50 24.26 -2.69 -6.76
C ASP A 50 23.44 -2.81 -8.05
N ASN A 51 22.16 -3.19 -7.95
CA ASN A 51 21.26 -3.33 -9.09
C ASN A 51 20.00 -2.46 -8.97
N TRP A 52 18.83 -2.99 -8.70
CA TRP A 52 17.56 -2.28 -8.73
C TRP A 52 17.41 -1.18 -7.68
N TRP A 53 18.04 -1.28 -6.52
CA TRP A 53 18.00 -0.21 -5.51
C TRP A 53 19.06 0.87 -5.75
N LYS A 54 20.02 0.64 -6.66
CA LYS A 54 20.95 1.67 -7.12
C LYS A 54 20.21 2.68 -7.99
N ASN A 55 20.30 3.97 -7.62
CA ASN A 55 19.61 5.04 -8.33
C ASN A 55 18.08 4.83 -8.48
N CYS A 56 17.46 4.26 -7.48
CA CYS A 56 16.07 3.79 -7.49
C CYS A 56 15.01 4.87 -7.82
N LYS A 57 15.35 6.16 -7.74
CA LYS A 57 14.49 7.29 -8.12
C LYS A 57 14.72 7.80 -9.54
N ILE A 58 15.62 7.17 -10.27
CA ILE A 58 15.92 7.51 -11.66
C ILE A 58 15.30 6.44 -12.55
N ARG A 59 14.36 6.87 -13.41
CA ARG A 59 13.81 5.98 -14.44
C ARG A 59 14.93 5.64 -15.44
N ASN A 60 15.13 4.37 -15.66
CA ASN A 60 15.96 3.88 -16.76
C ASN A 60 15.10 3.85 -18.05
N THR A 61 15.10 2.76 -18.81
CA THR A 61 14.17 2.55 -19.92
C THR A 61 12.73 2.55 -19.43
N ALA A 62 12.50 1.92 -18.27
CA ALA A 62 11.21 1.85 -17.58
C ALA A 62 11.43 1.93 -16.06
N TRP A 63 10.36 2.06 -15.27
CA TRP A 63 10.40 2.00 -13.82
C TRP A 63 10.67 0.56 -13.33
N ARG A 64 11.15 0.43 -12.10
CA ARG A 64 11.45 -0.85 -11.45
C ARG A 64 10.22 -1.76 -11.42
N PRO A 65 10.38 -3.08 -11.64
CA PRO A 65 9.26 -4.01 -11.58
C PRO A 65 8.76 -4.21 -10.15
N ARG A 66 7.54 -4.71 -10.03
CA ARG A 66 7.04 -5.38 -8.82
C ARG A 66 7.65 -6.77 -8.72
N LEU A 67 7.66 -7.37 -7.55
CA LEU A 67 7.99 -8.79 -7.45
C LEU A 67 6.81 -9.65 -7.91
N PHE A 68 5.63 -9.35 -7.37
CA PHE A 68 4.39 -10.03 -7.67
C PHE A 68 3.31 -9.01 -8.04
N PHE A 69 2.75 -9.13 -9.24
CA PHE A 69 1.73 -8.24 -9.75
C PHE A 69 0.56 -9.02 -10.32
N ILE A 70 -0.65 -8.72 -9.87
CA ILE A 70 -1.88 -9.28 -10.43
C ILE A 70 -2.84 -8.15 -10.78
N ASN A 71 -3.40 -8.20 -11.98
CA ASN A 71 -4.31 -7.18 -12.49
C ASN A 71 -5.60 -7.80 -13.02
N ASN A 72 -6.73 -7.28 -12.59
CA ASN A 72 -8.07 -7.76 -12.98
C ASN A 72 -8.24 -9.28 -12.74
N CYS A 73 -7.70 -9.74 -11.62
CA CYS A 73 -7.77 -11.15 -11.22
C CYS A 73 -8.85 -11.39 -10.17
N SER A 74 -9.33 -12.63 -10.07
CA SER A 74 -10.32 -12.99 -9.07
C SER A 74 -10.03 -14.37 -8.46
N ASN A 75 -10.38 -14.52 -7.17
CA ASN A 75 -10.17 -15.76 -6.42
C ASN A 75 -8.71 -16.20 -6.46
N VAL A 76 -7.84 -15.33 -5.91
CA VAL A 76 -6.39 -15.58 -5.84
C VAL A 76 -6.00 -15.86 -4.39
N THR A 77 -5.31 -16.96 -4.16
CA THR A 77 -4.81 -17.35 -2.84
C THR A 77 -3.29 -17.50 -2.88
N MET A 78 -2.60 -16.84 -1.97
CA MET A 78 -1.19 -17.04 -1.68
C MET A 78 -1.07 -17.57 -0.25
N HIS A 79 -0.41 -18.72 -0.06
CA HIS A 79 -0.35 -19.36 1.24
C HIS A 79 1.02 -20.00 1.52
N GLY A 80 1.62 -19.68 2.65
CA GLY A 80 2.78 -20.35 3.23
C GLY A 80 4.14 -19.96 2.63
N ILE A 81 4.18 -19.27 1.50
CA ILE A 81 5.41 -18.95 0.78
C ILE A 81 6.12 -17.72 1.36
N THR A 82 7.40 -17.60 1.06
CA THR A 82 8.22 -16.40 1.30
C THR A 82 8.40 -15.63 -0.01
N VAL A 83 8.23 -14.30 0.04
CA VAL A 83 8.56 -13.38 -1.06
C VAL A 83 9.54 -12.35 -0.54
N GLN A 84 10.65 -12.13 -1.24
CA GLN A 84 11.72 -11.28 -0.72
C GLN A 84 12.53 -10.55 -1.77
N ASN A 85 13.29 -9.53 -1.32
CA ASN A 85 14.22 -8.75 -2.13
C ASN A 85 13.56 -8.20 -3.39
N SER A 86 12.41 -7.55 -3.24
CA SER A 86 11.66 -6.96 -4.34
C SER A 86 12.38 -5.75 -4.94
N PRO A 87 12.35 -5.56 -6.25
CA PRO A 87 12.85 -4.34 -6.88
C PRO A 87 12.09 -3.07 -6.47
N SER A 88 10.79 -3.17 -6.20
CA SER A 88 9.91 -2.11 -5.69
C SER A 88 8.80 -2.72 -4.83
N TRP A 89 7.56 -2.25 -4.87
CA TRP A 89 6.43 -2.86 -4.14
C TRP A 89 6.41 -4.37 -4.32
N THR A 90 6.27 -5.10 -3.22
CA THR A 90 6.50 -6.55 -3.26
C THR A 90 5.30 -7.30 -3.85
N ILE A 91 4.13 -7.15 -3.25
CA ILE A 91 2.89 -7.76 -3.74
C ILE A 91 1.91 -6.64 -4.08
N HIS A 92 1.60 -6.48 -5.36
CA HIS A 92 0.69 -5.45 -5.85
C HIS A 92 -0.52 -6.05 -6.58
N PRO A 93 -1.60 -6.35 -5.87
CA PRO A 93 -2.87 -6.64 -6.52
C PRO A 93 -3.53 -5.33 -6.97
N TYR A 94 -4.03 -5.32 -8.21
CA TYR A 94 -4.57 -4.16 -8.89
C TYR A 94 -5.90 -4.51 -9.54
N PHE A 95 -6.97 -3.77 -9.26
CA PHE A 95 -8.33 -4.06 -9.72
C PHE A 95 -8.73 -5.54 -9.58
N SER A 96 -8.37 -6.17 -8.48
CA SER A 96 -8.56 -7.60 -8.26
C SER A 96 -9.46 -7.85 -7.05
N LYS A 97 -10.10 -9.02 -6.98
CA LYS A 97 -11.06 -9.34 -5.93
C LYS A 97 -10.99 -10.78 -5.45
N HIS A 98 -11.56 -11.04 -4.25
CA HIS A 98 -11.53 -12.35 -3.60
C HIS A 98 -10.09 -12.82 -3.41
N LEU A 99 -9.30 -12.01 -2.69
CA LEU A 99 -7.87 -12.20 -2.50
C LEU A 99 -7.57 -12.73 -1.09
N LYS A 100 -6.72 -13.73 -0.98
CA LYS A 100 -6.29 -14.29 0.30
C LYS A 100 -4.78 -14.39 0.36
N PHE A 101 -4.19 -13.73 1.37
CA PHE A 101 -2.77 -13.81 1.72
C PHE A 101 -2.68 -14.42 3.11
N ILE A 102 -2.33 -15.71 3.19
CA ILE A 102 -2.39 -16.49 4.42
C ILE A 102 -0.99 -17.03 4.75
N ASP A 103 -0.50 -16.74 5.95
CA ASP A 103 0.81 -17.20 6.43
C ASP A 103 1.96 -16.94 5.43
N VAL A 104 1.92 -15.78 4.78
CA VAL A 104 2.95 -15.34 3.84
C VAL A 104 4.04 -14.60 4.60
N LYS A 105 5.31 -14.79 4.20
CA LYS A 105 6.43 -13.98 4.68
C LYS A 105 6.87 -13.01 3.60
N ILE A 106 6.85 -11.71 3.90
CA ILE A 106 7.27 -10.64 2.98
C ILE A 106 8.49 -9.97 3.58
N LEU A 107 9.65 -10.13 2.92
CA LEU A 107 10.93 -9.74 3.50
C LEU A 107 11.73 -8.85 2.55
N ASN A 108 11.99 -7.61 2.96
CA ASN A 108 12.93 -6.72 2.30
C ASN A 108 13.80 -6.03 3.35
N PRO A 109 15.04 -5.68 3.04
CA PRO A 109 15.87 -4.92 3.98
C PRO A 109 15.21 -3.60 4.39
N ALA A 110 15.32 -3.24 5.67
CA ALA A 110 14.73 -2.00 6.21
C ALA A 110 15.22 -0.71 5.53
N ASN A 111 16.34 -0.75 4.84
CA ASN A 111 16.91 0.38 4.10
C ASN A 111 16.69 0.31 2.57
N SER A 112 15.84 -0.59 2.11
CA SER A 112 15.48 -0.68 0.69
C SER A 112 14.37 0.31 0.31
N HIS A 113 14.47 0.88 -0.89
CA HIS A 113 13.56 1.96 -1.32
C HIS A 113 12.31 1.45 -2.02
N ASN A 114 11.15 1.93 -1.59
CA ASN A 114 9.83 1.61 -2.16
C ASN A 114 9.52 0.11 -2.17
N THR A 115 10.00 -0.59 -1.17
CA THR A 115 9.74 -2.02 -0.99
C THR A 115 8.58 -2.25 -0.04
N ASP A 116 7.46 -1.58 -0.33
CA ASP A 116 6.20 -1.82 0.35
C ASP A 116 5.87 -3.33 0.30
N GLY A 117 5.26 -3.85 1.35
CA GLY A 117 4.99 -5.28 1.44
C GLY A 117 3.81 -5.72 0.61
N LEU A 118 2.65 -5.16 0.88
CA LEU A 118 1.39 -5.48 0.20
C LEU A 118 0.63 -4.20 -0.11
N ASP A 119 0.38 -3.97 -1.40
CA ASP A 119 -0.27 -2.76 -1.93
C ASP A 119 -1.58 -3.10 -2.64
N PRO A 120 -2.67 -3.42 -1.93
CA PRO A 120 -3.97 -3.61 -2.59
C PRO A 120 -4.45 -2.27 -3.14
N GLU A 121 -4.58 -2.17 -4.46
CA GLU A 121 -5.02 -0.97 -5.17
C GLU A 121 -6.31 -1.25 -5.93
N SER A 122 -7.39 -0.58 -5.56
CA SER A 122 -8.74 -0.78 -6.12
C SER A 122 -9.19 -2.24 -6.06
N CYS A 123 -8.99 -2.88 -4.90
CA CYS A 123 -9.29 -4.28 -4.65
C CYS A 123 -10.50 -4.46 -3.72
N GLN A 124 -11.20 -5.59 -3.84
CA GLN A 124 -12.36 -5.92 -3.02
C GLN A 124 -12.27 -7.35 -2.47
N ASP A 125 -12.84 -7.57 -1.27
CA ASP A 125 -12.81 -8.85 -0.56
C ASP A 125 -11.36 -9.35 -0.41
N VAL A 126 -10.62 -8.71 0.49
CA VAL A 126 -9.20 -8.98 0.72
C VAL A 126 -8.98 -9.50 2.14
N LEU A 127 -8.48 -10.71 2.27
CA LEU A 127 -8.06 -11.28 3.55
C LEU A 127 -6.54 -11.37 3.66
N VAL A 128 -5.97 -10.78 4.71
CA VAL A 128 -4.57 -10.95 5.12
C VAL A 128 -4.57 -11.59 6.50
N LEU A 129 -4.06 -12.81 6.59
CA LEU A 129 -4.12 -13.62 7.81
C LEU A 129 -2.76 -14.22 8.16
N GLY A 130 -2.30 -14.05 9.39
CA GLY A 130 -1.09 -14.71 9.90
C GLY A 130 0.20 -14.30 9.18
N THR A 131 0.17 -13.24 8.40
CA THR A 131 1.27 -12.82 7.52
C THR A 131 2.32 -12.05 8.31
N TYR A 132 3.61 -12.34 8.05
CA TYR A 132 4.75 -11.61 8.59
C TYR A 132 5.34 -10.69 7.52
N ILE A 133 5.46 -9.40 7.82
CA ILE A 133 5.94 -8.38 6.88
C ILE A 133 7.06 -7.58 7.54
N SER A 134 8.26 -7.61 6.95
CA SER A 134 9.42 -6.80 7.36
C SER A 134 10.04 -6.18 6.11
N VAL A 135 9.96 -4.86 5.97
CA VAL A 135 10.22 -4.18 4.70
C VAL A 135 10.87 -2.80 4.89
N GLY A 136 11.27 -2.16 3.81
CA GLY A 136 11.92 -0.85 3.80
C GLY A 136 11.01 0.34 3.48
N ASP A 137 9.72 0.10 3.22
CA ASP A 137 8.69 1.13 3.06
C ASP A 137 7.41 0.70 3.81
N ASP A 138 6.21 1.08 3.43
CA ASP A 138 5.00 0.71 4.16
C ASP A 138 4.77 -0.83 4.14
N CYS A 139 4.47 -1.46 5.29
CA CYS A 139 4.23 -2.90 5.33
C CYS A 139 2.96 -3.29 4.56
N ILE A 140 1.86 -2.59 4.82
CA ILE A 140 0.65 -2.65 4.01
C ILE A 140 0.30 -1.23 3.61
N ALA A 141 0.10 -0.97 2.30
CA ALA A 141 -0.31 0.33 1.79
C ALA A 141 -1.57 0.20 0.93
N ILE A 142 -2.71 0.54 1.53
CA ILE A 142 -4.03 0.42 0.91
C ILE A 142 -4.25 1.59 -0.02
N LYS A 143 -4.52 1.33 -1.29
CA LYS A 143 -4.57 2.32 -2.36
C LYS A 143 -5.83 2.19 -3.23
N SER A 144 -6.18 3.25 -3.95
CA SER A 144 -7.25 3.28 -4.95
C SER A 144 -6.99 4.34 -6.02
N GLY A 145 -5.75 4.43 -6.46
CA GLY A 145 -5.29 5.27 -7.56
C GLY A 145 -5.20 6.76 -7.24
N LYS A 146 -4.62 7.49 -8.19
CA LYS A 146 -4.65 8.96 -8.27
C LYS A 146 -5.90 9.44 -8.97
N ILE A 147 -6.15 10.75 -8.94
CA ILE A 147 -7.42 11.34 -9.42
C ILE A 147 -7.77 10.95 -10.86
N TYR A 148 -6.79 10.86 -11.74
CA TYR A 148 -7.03 10.45 -13.13
C TYR A 148 -7.64 9.05 -13.22
N MET A 149 -7.05 8.07 -12.54
CA MET A 149 -7.54 6.69 -12.51
C MET A 149 -8.88 6.57 -11.79
N ALA A 150 -9.02 7.28 -10.66
CA ALA A 150 -10.25 7.28 -9.88
C ALA A 150 -11.44 7.87 -10.65
N GLN A 151 -11.23 8.91 -11.44
CA GLN A 151 -12.30 9.48 -12.27
C GLN A 151 -12.76 8.52 -13.36
N LYS A 152 -11.86 7.72 -13.87
CA LYS A 152 -12.13 6.76 -14.95
C LYS A 152 -12.76 5.48 -14.42
N GLU A 153 -12.13 4.81 -13.47
CA GLU A 153 -12.53 3.48 -13.01
C GLU A 153 -13.45 3.52 -11.78
N LYS A 154 -13.37 4.56 -10.95
CA LYS A 154 -14.21 4.78 -9.76
C LYS A 154 -14.27 3.58 -8.80
N THR A 155 -13.20 2.82 -8.71
CA THR A 155 -13.14 1.58 -7.95
C THR A 155 -12.37 1.80 -6.64
N PRO A 156 -13.02 1.86 -5.48
CA PRO A 156 -12.35 1.94 -4.18
C PRO A 156 -11.65 0.62 -3.84
N THR A 157 -10.80 0.65 -2.82
CA THR A 157 -10.45 -0.56 -2.07
C THR A 157 -11.41 -0.70 -0.90
N GLU A 158 -12.07 -1.86 -0.79
CA GLU A 158 -13.12 -2.09 0.19
C GLU A 158 -13.23 -3.58 0.60
N ASP A 159 -13.92 -3.83 1.72
CA ASP A 159 -14.11 -5.18 2.26
C ASP A 159 -12.75 -5.87 2.49
N MET A 160 -11.94 -5.28 3.38
CA MET A 160 -10.61 -5.80 3.66
C MET A 160 -10.46 -6.14 5.14
N THR A 161 -10.02 -7.36 5.42
CA THR A 161 -9.67 -7.79 6.77
C THR A 161 -8.17 -8.13 6.86
N VAL A 162 -7.48 -7.51 7.83
CA VAL A 162 -6.11 -7.84 8.21
C VAL A 162 -6.11 -8.31 9.65
N ARG A 163 -5.67 -9.54 9.91
CA ARG A 163 -5.67 -10.06 11.27
C ARG A 163 -4.54 -11.04 11.56
N GLN A 164 -4.14 -11.08 12.83
CA GLN A 164 -3.10 -11.99 13.32
C GLN A 164 -1.78 -11.85 12.56
N CYS A 165 -1.45 -10.62 12.16
CA CYS A 165 -0.27 -10.28 11.37
C CYS A 165 0.79 -9.59 12.23
N CYS A 166 2.04 -9.73 11.81
CA CYS A 166 3.16 -8.99 12.40
C CYS A 166 3.81 -8.11 11.33
N MET A 167 3.81 -6.79 11.56
CA MET A 167 4.43 -5.78 10.71
C MET A 167 5.69 -5.24 11.38
N ARG A 168 6.78 -5.15 10.63
CA ARG A 168 8.07 -4.78 11.16
C ARG A 168 8.89 -3.91 10.22
N ASP A 169 9.68 -3.00 10.81
CA ASP A 169 10.75 -2.20 10.18
C ASP A 169 10.30 -1.22 9.07
N GLY A 170 9.05 -1.18 8.70
CA GLY A 170 8.54 -0.33 7.62
C GLY A 170 8.30 1.13 8.01
N HIS A 171 8.06 1.99 7.01
CA HIS A 171 7.66 3.39 7.20
C HIS A 171 6.26 3.53 7.81
N GLY A 172 5.41 2.55 7.64
CA GLY A 172 4.11 2.43 8.28
C GLY A 172 3.70 0.98 8.38
N ALA A 173 3.17 0.54 9.53
CA ALA A 173 2.70 -0.83 9.66
C ALA A 173 1.45 -1.07 8.80
N VAL A 174 0.44 -0.21 8.93
CA VAL A 174 -0.70 -0.16 8.00
C VAL A 174 -0.93 1.29 7.59
N THR A 175 -0.82 1.53 6.30
CA THR A 175 -0.96 2.85 5.68
C THR A 175 -2.17 2.86 4.76
N VAL A 176 -3.00 3.89 4.87
CA VAL A 176 -4.06 4.22 3.93
C VAL A 176 -3.56 5.39 3.08
N GLY A 177 -3.26 5.12 1.84
CA GLY A 177 -2.72 6.13 0.92
C GLY A 177 -1.25 5.91 0.50
N SER A 178 -0.72 6.89 -0.26
CA SER A 178 -1.29 8.21 -0.58
C SER A 178 -2.26 8.20 -1.77
N GLU A 179 -2.21 7.22 -2.64
CA GLU A 179 -3.05 7.08 -3.84
C GLU A 179 -4.43 6.52 -3.44
N ILE A 180 -5.35 7.38 -2.98
CA ILE A 180 -6.68 6.99 -2.49
C ILE A 180 -7.81 7.79 -3.14
N ALA A 181 -7.63 8.18 -4.38
CA ALA A 181 -8.57 9.07 -5.05
C ALA A 181 -9.95 8.44 -5.35
N ALA A 182 -10.06 7.10 -5.41
CA ALA A 182 -11.36 6.42 -5.53
C ALA A 182 -11.96 6.03 -4.15
N GLY A 183 -11.24 6.28 -3.04
CA GLY A 183 -11.70 5.99 -1.69
C GLY A 183 -11.22 4.64 -1.13
N VAL A 184 -11.33 4.52 0.19
CA VAL A 184 -11.05 3.30 0.95
C VAL A 184 -12.12 3.17 2.02
N LYS A 185 -12.80 2.03 2.09
CA LYS A 185 -13.88 1.81 3.04
C LYS A 185 -14.00 0.35 3.47
N ASP A 186 -14.64 0.13 4.61
CA ASP A 186 -14.88 -1.21 5.15
C ASP A 186 -13.55 -1.99 5.27
N VAL A 187 -12.64 -1.45 6.10
CA VAL A 187 -11.30 -2.02 6.30
C VAL A 187 -11.05 -2.25 7.78
N HIS A 188 -10.87 -3.51 8.16
CA HIS A 188 -10.74 -3.92 9.55
C HIS A 188 -9.39 -4.57 9.84
N ILE A 189 -8.59 -3.92 10.66
CA ILE A 189 -7.28 -4.41 11.11
C ILE A 189 -7.40 -4.80 12.58
N ARG A 190 -7.12 -6.05 12.92
CA ARG A 190 -7.25 -6.51 14.29
C ARG A 190 -6.29 -7.63 14.69
N ASP A 191 -6.06 -7.75 15.99
CA ASP A 191 -5.23 -8.81 16.57
C ASP A 191 -3.81 -8.83 15.95
N CYS A 192 -3.17 -7.67 15.78
CA CYS A 192 -1.89 -7.52 15.09
C CYS A 192 -0.80 -6.96 16.00
N MET A 193 0.45 -7.20 15.63
CA MET A 193 1.63 -6.67 16.31
C MET A 193 2.45 -5.79 15.34
N PHE A 194 2.81 -4.57 15.77
CA PHE A 194 3.66 -3.66 15.01
C PHE A 194 4.96 -3.42 15.77
N MET A 195 6.09 -3.56 15.11
CA MET A 195 7.41 -3.47 15.75
C MET A 195 8.39 -2.65 14.91
N ASN A 196 9.09 -1.72 15.52
CA ASN A 196 10.18 -0.94 14.91
C ASN A 196 9.73 -0.15 13.65
N THR A 197 8.45 0.10 13.46
CA THR A 197 7.99 0.89 12.31
C THR A 197 8.03 2.38 12.64
N ASP A 198 8.22 3.23 11.62
CA ASP A 198 8.16 4.68 11.85
C ASP A 198 6.76 5.12 12.32
N ARG A 199 5.70 4.53 11.74
CA ARG A 199 4.30 4.81 12.09
C ARG A 199 3.54 3.50 12.23
N GLY A 200 2.61 3.49 13.19
CA GLY A 200 1.71 2.35 13.35
C GLY A 200 0.59 2.42 12.32
N LEU A 201 -0.39 3.25 12.60
CA LEU A 201 -1.58 3.48 11.80
C LEU A 201 -1.43 4.81 11.09
N ARG A 202 -1.41 4.78 9.76
CA ARG A 202 -1.03 5.94 8.97
C ARG A 202 -2.05 6.24 7.88
N VAL A 203 -2.63 7.44 7.92
CA VAL A 203 -3.42 7.99 6.81
C VAL A 203 -2.61 9.07 6.09
N LYS A 204 -2.45 8.91 4.78
CA LYS A 204 -1.79 9.89 3.89
C LYS A 204 -2.80 10.43 2.88
N THR A 205 -3.28 11.64 3.08
CA THR A 205 -4.20 12.29 2.16
C THR A 205 -3.85 13.76 1.95
N ARG A 206 -4.58 14.44 1.08
CA ARG A 206 -4.41 15.87 0.82
C ARG A 206 -5.53 16.42 -0.06
N ARG A 207 -5.67 17.73 -0.10
CA ARG A 207 -6.45 18.40 -1.16
C ARG A 207 -5.97 17.94 -2.55
N GLY A 208 -6.87 17.86 -3.51
CA GLY A 208 -6.58 17.38 -4.86
C GLY A 208 -6.74 15.86 -5.04
N ARG A 209 -7.09 15.11 -3.98
CA ARG A 209 -7.45 13.68 -4.15
C ARG A 209 -8.85 13.50 -4.75
N GLY A 210 -9.71 14.51 -4.63
CA GLY A 210 -11.04 14.50 -5.22
C GLY A 210 -12.12 14.02 -4.27
N LYS A 211 -13.38 14.33 -4.62
CA LYS A 211 -14.56 14.00 -3.80
C LYS A 211 -14.85 12.49 -3.67
N LEU A 212 -14.33 11.68 -4.58
CA LEU A 212 -14.43 10.22 -4.49
C LEU A 212 -13.46 9.63 -3.46
N SER A 213 -12.46 10.40 -3.04
CA SER A 213 -11.52 10.01 -1.98
C SER A 213 -12.21 10.08 -0.62
N VAL A 214 -13.04 9.10 -0.34
CA VAL A 214 -13.77 8.93 0.91
C VAL A 214 -13.11 7.82 1.71
N LEU A 215 -12.66 8.15 2.93
CA LEU A 215 -12.19 7.16 3.91
C LEU A 215 -13.32 6.92 4.89
N ASP A 216 -13.86 5.72 4.94
CA ASP A 216 -15.03 5.39 5.74
C ASP A 216 -14.94 3.98 6.31
N ASP A 217 -15.43 3.79 7.52
CA ASP A 217 -15.45 2.49 8.21
C ASP A 217 -14.10 1.78 8.21
N ILE A 218 -13.07 2.48 8.71
CA ILE A 218 -11.73 1.92 8.89
C ILE A 218 -11.50 1.73 10.38
N SER A 219 -11.24 0.50 10.79
CA SER A 219 -11.04 0.18 12.21
C SER A 219 -9.74 -0.52 12.50
N PHE A 220 -9.20 -0.21 13.68
CA PHE A 220 -8.02 -0.84 14.26
C PHE A 220 -8.36 -1.29 15.67
N GLU A 221 -8.32 -2.59 15.92
CA GLU A 221 -8.75 -3.18 17.19
C GLU A 221 -7.75 -4.21 17.69
N ASN A 222 -7.46 -4.19 18.99
CA ASN A 222 -6.55 -5.12 19.64
C ASN A 222 -5.18 -5.19 18.96
N ILE A 223 -4.46 -4.05 18.98
CA ILE A 223 -3.15 -3.90 18.36
C ILE A 223 -2.09 -3.65 19.42
N ASP A 224 -1.05 -4.48 19.44
CA ASP A 224 0.15 -4.23 20.23
C ASP A 224 1.23 -3.57 19.37
N MET A 225 1.82 -2.47 19.89
CA MET A 225 2.91 -1.75 19.24
C MET A 225 4.12 -1.67 20.17
N ASP A 226 5.30 -1.99 19.64
CA ASP A 226 6.56 -1.85 20.37
C ASP A 226 7.61 -1.15 19.51
N ASN A 227 8.24 -0.12 20.07
CA ASN A 227 9.26 0.69 19.38
C ASN A 227 8.73 1.28 18.06
N VAL A 228 7.47 1.72 18.04
CA VAL A 228 6.87 2.46 16.93
C VAL A 228 7.08 3.94 17.20
N MET A 229 7.72 4.67 16.27
CA MET A 229 8.08 6.07 16.52
C MET A 229 6.87 6.95 16.80
N THR A 230 5.81 6.81 15.99
CA THR A 230 4.54 7.51 16.16
C THR A 230 3.37 6.56 15.86
N PRO A 231 2.67 6.05 16.88
CA PRO A 231 1.57 5.10 16.73
C PRO A 231 0.45 5.52 15.78
N PHE A 232 0.03 6.78 15.85
CA PHE A 232 -1.11 7.29 15.07
C PHE A 232 -0.72 8.51 14.25
N VAL A 233 -0.88 8.45 12.94
CA VAL A 233 -0.62 9.58 12.03
C VAL A 233 -1.76 9.75 11.04
N VAL A 234 -2.42 10.91 11.07
CA VAL A 234 -3.37 11.34 10.04
C VAL A 234 -2.84 12.61 9.38
N ASN A 235 -2.24 12.46 8.21
CA ASN A 235 -1.64 13.57 7.47
C ASN A 235 -2.50 13.98 6.27
N SER A 236 -3.17 15.13 6.39
CA SER A 236 -3.99 15.74 5.34
C SER A 236 -3.24 16.74 4.45
N PHE A 237 -1.92 16.80 4.54
CA PHE A 237 -1.02 17.67 3.77
C PHE A 237 0.12 16.89 3.11
N TYR A 238 -0.12 15.64 2.76
CA TYR A 238 0.92 14.79 2.19
C TYR A 238 1.35 15.25 0.80
N PHE A 239 2.65 15.48 0.59
CA PHE A 239 3.18 16.20 -0.59
C PHE A 239 4.18 15.36 -1.42
N CYS A 240 3.91 14.12 -1.69
CA CYS A 240 4.83 13.26 -2.45
C CYS A 240 4.96 13.59 -3.95
N ASP A 241 3.99 14.26 -4.53
CA ASP A 241 3.91 14.57 -5.96
C ASP A 241 4.19 16.06 -6.25
N PRO A 242 4.48 16.43 -7.51
CA PRO A 242 4.66 17.84 -7.90
C PRO A 242 3.47 18.73 -7.54
N ASP A 243 2.24 18.26 -7.75
CA ASP A 243 1.03 19.00 -7.39
C ASP A 243 0.83 19.13 -5.86
N GLY A 244 1.37 18.19 -5.08
CA GLY A 244 1.38 18.25 -3.62
C GLY A 244 2.19 19.42 -3.06
N LYS A 245 3.10 19.98 -3.83
CA LYS A 245 3.92 21.16 -3.47
C LYS A 245 3.27 22.48 -3.82
N THR A 246 2.08 22.47 -4.40
CA THR A 246 1.34 23.70 -4.72
C THR A 246 0.80 24.38 -3.46
N GLU A 247 0.59 25.70 -3.53
CA GLU A 247 0.00 26.47 -2.43
C GLU A 247 -1.39 25.93 -2.06
N TYR A 248 -2.17 25.49 -3.02
CA TYR A 248 -3.48 24.88 -2.79
C TYR A 248 -3.42 23.67 -1.86
N VAL A 249 -2.44 22.80 -2.02
CA VAL A 249 -2.28 21.61 -1.16
C VAL A 249 -1.60 21.96 0.15
N GLY A 250 -0.53 22.74 0.11
CA GLY A 250 0.31 23.03 1.28
C GLY A 250 -0.25 24.10 2.23
N SER A 251 -1.19 24.92 1.77
CA SER A 251 -1.78 25.99 2.60
C SER A 251 -2.57 25.41 3.78
N ARG A 252 -2.27 25.92 4.97
CA ARG A 252 -3.03 25.63 6.19
C ARG A 252 -4.22 26.56 6.41
N LYS A 253 -4.45 27.51 5.50
CA LYS A 253 -5.63 28.36 5.55
C LYS A 253 -6.87 27.54 5.23
N PRO A 254 -8.00 27.76 5.90
CA PRO A 254 -9.29 27.18 5.51
C PRO A 254 -9.62 27.56 4.07
N LEU A 255 -9.92 26.58 3.25
CA LEU A 255 -10.38 26.77 1.88
C LEU A 255 -11.78 26.17 1.74
N PRO A 256 -12.61 26.64 0.80
CA PRO A 256 -13.90 26.03 0.52
C PRO A 256 -13.76 24.54 0.20
N VAL A 257 -14.71 23.74 0.69
CA VAL A 257 -14.86 22.34 0.29
C VAL A 257 -15.41 22.30 -1.13
N ASP A 258 -14.71 21.62 -2.01
CA ASP A 258 -15.11 21.48 -3.43
C ASP A 258 -14.87 20.03 -3.93
N ASP A 259 -15.09 19.81 -5.22
CA ASP A 259 -14.92 18.49 -5.87
C ASP A 259 -13.50 17.91 -5.79
N ARG A 260 -12.51 18.67 -5.35
CA ARG A 260 -11.13 18.25 -5.15
C ARG A 260 -10.83 17.84 -3.71
N THR A 261 -11.78 18.03 -2.81
CA THR A 261 -11.59 17.83 -1.36
C THR A 261 -11.90 16.38 -1.00
N PRO A 262 -10.93 15.62 -0.43
CA PRO A 262 -11.20 14.30 0.13
C PRO A 262 -11.98 14.41 1.44
N SER A 263 -12.57 13.31 1.88
CA SER A 263 -13.24 13.24 3.17
C SER A 263 -12.82 12.04 4.00
N ILE A 264 -12.68 12.26 5.30
CA ILE A 264 -12.49 11.20 6.30
C ILE A 264 -13.76 11.20 7.16
N LYS A 265 -14.47 10.07 7.18
CA LYS A 265 -15.74 9.94 7.89
C LYS A 265 -15.58 9.17 9.19
N SER A 266 -15.16 7.91 9.09
CA SER A 266 -15.09 7.02 10.23
C SER A 266 -13.74 6.34 10.33
N LEU A 267 -12.99 6.66 11.39
CA LEU A 267 -11.78 5.95 11.80
C LEU A 267 -11.97 5.51 13.25
N THR A 268 -11.88 4.23 13.52
CA THR A 268 -12.05 3.66 14.86
C THR A 268 -10.73 3.07 15.36
N PHE A 269 -10.34 3.45 16.56
CA PHE A 269 -9.18 2.88 17.27
C PHE A 269 -9.67 2.34 18.60
N LYS A 270 -9.50 1.04 18.84
CA LYS A 270 -9.98 0.37 20.01
C LYS A 270 -8.96 -0.65 20.53
N ASP A 271 -8.75 -0.67 21.83
CA ASP A 271 -7.85 -1.61 22.51
C ASP A 271 -6.43 -1.60 21.91
N ILE A 272 -5.82 -0.41 21.82
CA ILE A 272 -4.48 -0.21 21.30
C ILE A 272 -3.48 -0.05 22.45
N ASN A 273 -2.48 -0.91 22.50
CA ASN A 273 -1.38 -0.83 23.47
C ASN A 273 -0.09 -0.46 22.74
N ALA A 274 0.46 0.72 23.03
CA ALA A 274 1.67 1.20 22.39
C ALA A 274 2.73 1.54 23.46
N LYS A 275 3.90 0.93 23.34
CA LYS A 275 5.02 1.15 24.26
C LYS A 275 6.30 1.50 23.49
N ASN A 276 7.26 2.11 24.22
CA ASN A 276 8.53 2.53 23.65
C ASN A 276 8.39 3.48 22.44
N CYS A 277 7.36 4.32 22.45
CA CYS A 277 7.17 5.36 21.43
C CYS A 277 8.04 6.57 21.76
N HIS A 278 8.84 7.07 20.81
CA HIS A 278 9.86 8.06 21.12
C HIS A 278 9.79 9.36 20.31
N VAL A 279 8.77 9.53 19.47
CA VAL A 279 8.55 10.80 18.76
C VAL A 279 7.26 11.46 19.24
N ALA A 280 6.12 10.82 19.05
CA ALA A 280 4.83 11.32 19.50
C ALA A 280 3.85 10.15 19.69
N GLY A 281 2.84 10.30 20.54
CA GLY A 281 1.75 9.33 20.68
C GLY A 281 0.81 9.39 19.47
N ALA A 282 0.48 10.58 19.02
CA ALA A 282 -0.36 10.83 17.85
C ALA A 282 0.05 12.12 17.14
N TYR A 283 -0.12 12.13 15.82
CA TYR A 283 0.01 13.30 14.96
C TYR A 283 -1.21 13.35 14.02
N ILE A 284 -2.10 14.33 14.26
CA ILE A 284 -3.37 14.46 13.55
C ILE A 284 -3.52 15.87 12.99
#